data_453cab2146595843e28640e0b2514352
#
_entry.id   453cab2146595843e28640e0b2514352
#
_cell.length_a   1.000
_cell.length_b   1.000
_cell.length_c   1.000
_cell.angle_alpha   90.00
_cell.angle_beta   90.00
_cell.angle_gamma   90.00
#
_symmetry.space_group_name_H-M   'P 1'
#
loop_
_entity.id
_entity.type
_entity.pdbx_description
1 polymer ?
#
loop_
_entity_poly.entity_id
_entity_poly.type
_entity_poly.pdbx_seq_one_letter_code
_entity_poly.pdbx_strand_id
1 'polypeptide(L)'
;MIEPNKRKGLELVPVPAKKARNEVAVVSVAGPPRTSSLQAPIMLLSGHEGEVYCSKFHPNGLTLASSGFDRLILLWNVYGECDNYATLKGHSGAVMELHYNTDGSLLFSASTDKTVAIWDCETGERVKRLKGHTSFVNSCYPARRGPQLICTGSDDGTVKLWDFRKKASVHTFQNTYQVLSVTFNDTSDQIISGGIDNDIKVWDLRQNKLMYTMRGHGDSVTGLSLSSEGSYLLSNAMDNTVRVWDVRPFAPKERCVKIFQGNVHNFEKNLLRCSWSPDGSKIAAGSADRFVYVWDTTSRRILYKLPGHAGSVNEIVFHPEEPIVLSASSDKRLYIGEIQ
;
A
#
# COMPACT_ATOMS: atom_id res chain seq x y z
N MET A 1 -8.65 -82.70 -72.14
CA MET A 1 -9.21 -81.41 -72.38
C MET A 1 -9.84 -80.90 -71.07
N ILE A 2 -9.16 -80.00 -70.43
CA ILE A 2 -9.62 -79.46 -69.13
C ILE A 2 -9.64 -77.93 -69.27
N GLU A 3 -10.87 -77.29 -69.13
CA GLU A 3 -11.06 -75.90 -69.22
C GLU A 3 -10.51 -75.15 -67.97
N PRO A 4 -10.01 -73.91 -68.13
CA PRO A 4 -9.53 -73.15 -67.01
C PRO A 4 -10.64 -72.35 -66.28
N ASN A 5 -10.60 -72.41 -65.02
CA ASN A 5 -11.55 -71.83 -64.05
C ASN A 5 -11.38 -70.33 -64.01
N LYS A 6 -12.46 -69.52 -64.26
CA LYS A 6 -12.54 -68.06 -64.16
C LYS A 6 -12.63 -67.65 -62.68
N ARG A 7 -11.63 -66.95 -62.16
CA ARG A 7 -11.67 -66.30 -60.85
C ARG A 7 -12.57 -65.05 -60.96
N LYS A 8 -13.59 -65.03 -60.11
CA LYS A 8 -14.46 -63.84 -59.88
C LYS A 8 -13.65 -62.73 -59.23
N GLY A 9 -13.67 -61.52 -59.78
CA GLY A 9 -13.08 -60.34 -59.18
C GLY A 9 -13.89 -59.89 -57.96
N LEU A 10 -13.15 -59.58 -56.87
CA LEU A 10 -13.71 -58.93 -55.69
C LEU A 10 -13.90 -57.47 -55.99
N GLU A 11 -15.15 -57.00 -55.97
CA GLU A 11 -15.53 -55.59 -55.97
C GLU A 11 -15.10 -54.98 -54.62
N LEU A 12 -14.28 -53.95 -54.64
CA LEU A 12 -13.94 -53.12 -53.49
C LEU A 12 -15.10 -52.18 -53.20
N VAL A 13 -15.76 -52.38 -52.04
CA VAL A 13 -16.76 -51.48 -51.48
C VAL A 13 -16.04 -50.20 -51.03
N PRO A 14 -16.45 -48.99 -51.44
CA PRO A 14 -15.84 -47.76 -50.95
C PRO A 14 -16.15 -47.54 -49.47
N VAL A 15 -15.10 -47.36 -48.65
CA VAL A 15 -15.21 -46.98 -47.24
C VAL A 15 -15.69 -45.51 -47.18
N PRO A 16 -16.75 -45.20 -46.41
CA PRO A 16 -17.20 -43.83 -46.30
C PRO A 16 -16.16 -42.97 -45.62
N ALA A 17 -15.82 -41.85 -46.25
CA ALA A 17 -14.91 -40.84 -45.69
C ALA A 17 -15.37 -40.41 -44.30
N LYS A 18 -14.45 -40.45 -43.33
CA LYS A 18 -14.67 -39.88 -41.99
C LYS A 18 -15.10 -38.43 -42.15
N LYS A 19 -16.32 -38.06 -41.70
CA LYS A 19 -16.72 -36.66 -41.53
C LYS A 19 -15.67 -35.94 -40.69
N ALA A 20 -15.16 -34.86 -41.22
CA ALA A 20 -14.32 -33.93 -40.48
C ALA A 20 -15.06 -33.55 -39.19
N ARG A 21 -14.43 -33.74 -38.05
CA ARG A 21 -14.86 -33.14 -36.79
C ARG A 21 -14.90 -31.64 -37.01
N ASN A 22 -16.07 -31.04 -36.90
CA ASN A 22 -16.19 -29.60 -36.74
C ASN A 22 -15.34 -29.22 -35.54
N GLU A 23 -14.25 -28.52 -35.78
CA GLU A 23 -13.56 -27.78 -34.72
C GLU A 23 -14.60 -26.81 -34.19
N VAL A 24 -15.06 -27.04 -32.98
CA VAL A 24 -15.85 -26.08 -32.22
C VAL A 24 -14.87 -24.92 -32.02
N ALA A 25 -15.07 -23.84 -32.76
CA ALA A 25 -14.36 -22.60 -32.53
C ALA A 25 -14.64 -22.26 -31.05
N VAL A 26 -13.61 -22.35 -30.21
CA VAL A 26 -13.65 -21.84 -28.86
C VAL A 26 -13.80 -20.34 -29.04
N VAL A 27 -15.05 -19.86 -28.94
CA VAL A 27 -15.32 -18.43 -28.81
C VAL A 27 -14.67 -18.05 -27.49
N SER A 28 -13.49 -17.48 -27.55
CA SER A 28 -12.91 -16.79 -26.42
C SER A 28 -13.89 -15.68 -26.08
N VAL A 29 -14.66 -15.87 -25.02
CA VAL A 29 -15.43 -14.79 -24.42
C VAL A 29 -14.38 -13.77 -24.02
N ALA A 30 -14.20 -12.73 -24.83
CA ALA A 30 -13.35 -11.62 -24.49
C ALA A 30 -13.91 -11.06 -23.19
N GLY A 31 -13.14 -11.17 -22.11
CA GLY A 31 -13.45 -10.53 -20.84
C GLY A 31 -13.64 -9.02 -21.06
N PRO A 32 -14.12 -8.29 -20.06
CA PRO A 32 -14.26 -6.86 -20.16
C PRO A 32 -12.94 -6.23 -20.64
N PRO A 33 -13.00 -5.15 -21.43
CA PRO A 33 -11.80 -4.53 -21.97
C PRO A 33 -10.84 -4.17 -20.83
N ARG A 34 -9.58 -4.55 -20.99
CA ARG A 34 -8.54 -4.30 -20.01
C ARG A 34 -8.29 -2.79 -19.88
N THR A 35 -8.17 -2.31 -18.65
CA THR A 35 -7.97 -0.90 -18.32
C THR A 35 -6.55 -0.58 -17.87
N SER A 36 -5.71 -1.59 -17.74
CA SER A 36 -4.31 -1.44 -17.34
C SER A 36 -3.35 -2.26 -18.20
N SER A 37 -2.06 -1.97 -18.05
CA SER A 37 -0.94 -2.65 -18.72
C SER A 37 -0.47 -3.91 -17.97
N LEU A 38 -1.16 -4.36 -16.94
CA LEU A 38 -0.83 -5.59 -16.20
C LEU A 38 -0.95 -6.82 -17.12
N GLN A 39 -0.15 -7.84 -16.87
CA GLN A 39 -0.21 -9.10 -17.63
C GLN A 39 -1.53 -9.84 -17.40
N ALA A 40 -2.06 -9.80 -16.18
CA ALA A 40 -3.37 -10.36 -15.81
C ALA A 40 -4.17 -9.36 -14.95
N PRO A 41 -5.53 -9.46 -14.91
CA PRO A 41 -6.35 -8.56 -14.09
C PRO A 41 -5.98 -8.58 -12.61
N ILE A 42 -5.44 -9.68 -12.13
CA ILE A 42 -4.96 -9.85 -10.76
C ILE A 42 -3.61 -10.59 -10.84
N MET A 43 -2.59 -9.99 -10.23
CA MET A 43 -1.25 -10.56 -10.08
C MET A 43 -0.97 -10.84 -8.62
N LEU A 44 -0.42 -12.03 -8.33
CA LEU A 44 -0.02 -12.45 -6.99
C LEU A 44 1.50 -12.41 -6.89
N LEU A 45 2.01 -11.63 -5.92
CA LEU A 45 3.43 -11.58 -5.61
C LEU A 45 3.71 -12.37 -4.33
N SER A 46 4.63 -13.30 -4.40
CA SER A 46 5.06 -14.14 -3.28
C SER A 46 6.58 -14.15 -3.17
N GLY A 47 7.10 -14.00 -1.95
CA GLY A 47 8.55 -13.95 -1.70
C GLY A 47 8.89 -13.58 -0.27
N HIS A 48 7.96 -12.94 0.46
CA HIS A 48 8.12 -12.71 1.89
C HIS A 48 7.97 -14.00 2.69
N GLU A 49 8.86 -14.18 3.68
CA GLU A 49 8.77 -15.31 4.62
C GLU A 49 7.95 -14.98 5.87
N GLY A 50 7.67 -13.70 6.11
CA GLY A 50 6.87 -13.18 7.20
C GLY A 50 5.70 -12.33 6.73
N GLU A 51 4.89 -11.84 7.68
CA GLU A 51 3.77 -10.93 7.43
C GLU A 51 4.25 -9.67 6.71
N VAL A 52 3.50 -9.21 5.72
CA VAL A 52 3.78 -7.96 5.00
C VAL A 52 2.99 -6.83 5.66
N TYR A 53 3.71 -5.81 6.14
CA TYR A 53 3.10 -4.68 6.84
C TYR A 53 2.89 -3.46 5.94
N CYS A 54 3.78 -3.27 4.98
CA CYS A 54 3.75 -2.09 4.12
C CYS A 54 4.13 -2.42 2.69
N SER A 55 3.51 -1.70 1.77
CA SER A 55 3.85 -1.71 0.35
C SER A 55 3.59 -0.34 -0.27
N LYS A 56 4.46 0.08 -1.18
CA LYS A 56 4.37 1.38 -1.86
C LYS A 56 4.76 1.25 -3.32
N PHE A 57 4.01 1.89 -4.21
CA PHE A 57 4.47 2.12 -5.57
C PHE A 57 5.59 3.17 -5.59
N HIS A 58 6.55 2.96 -6.44
CA HIS A 58 7.50 4.00 -6.81
C HIS A 58 6.75 5.11 -7.58
N PRO A 59 7.13 6.40 -7.46
CA PRO A 59 6.42 7.50 -8.13
C PRO A 59 6.29 7.37 -9.65
N ASN A 60 7.20 6.62 -10.32
CA ASN A 60 7.10 6.36 -11.77
C ASN A 60 6.11 5.26 -12.14
N GLY A 61 5.51 4.56 -11.19
CA GLY A 61 4.57 3.47 -11.41
C GLY A 61 5.18 2.15 -11.92
N LEU A 62 6.45 2.09 -12.28
CA LEU A 62 7.05 0.91 -12.91
C LEU A 62 7.48 -0.16 -11.91
N THR A 63 7.77 0.24 -10.68
CA THR A 63 8.24 -0.63 -9.61
C THR A 63 7.48 -0.39 -8.30
N LEU A 64 7.60 -1.30 -7.38
CA LEU A 64 7.07 -1.17 -6.03
C LEU A 64 8.03 -1.76 -4.99
N ALA A 65 7.89 -1.33 -3.76
CA ALA A 65 8.59 -1.87 -2.59
C ALA A 65 7.59 -2.48 -1.60
N SER A 66 7.97 -3.57 -0.96
CA SER A 66 7.22 -4.19 0.13
C SER A 66 8.12 -4.52 1.31
N SER A 67 7.56 -4.52 2.52
CA SER A 67 8.31 -4.83 3.73
C SER A 67 7.45 -5.46 4.82
N GLY A 68 8.07 -6.14 5.76
CA GLY A 68 7.32 -6.80 6.81
C GLY A 68 8.15 -7.37 7.96
N PHE A 69 7.60 -8.40 8.57
CA PHE A 69 8.15 -9.08 9.76
C PHE A 69 9.49 -9.76 9.49
N ASP A 70 9.73 -10.21 8.26
CA ASP A 70 10.98 -10.86 7.85
C ASP A 70 12.21 -9.92 7.81
N ARG A 71 12.02 -8.63 8.11
CA ARG A 71 13.05 -7.58 8.16
C ARG A 71 13.64 -7.22 6.81
N LEU A 72 13.04 -7.72 5.74
CA LEU A 72 13.46 -7.48 4.37
C LEU A 72 12.62 -6.36 3.74
N ILE A 73 13.22 -5.69 2.76
CA ILE A 73 12.50 -4.85 1.82
C ILE A 73 12.71 -5.49 0.46
N LEU A 74 11.62 -5.90 -0.19
CA LEU A 74 11.64 -6.49 -1.52
C LEU A 74 11.20 -5.45 -2.54
N LEU A 75 11.96 -5.35 -3.63
CA LEU A 75 11.66 -4.48 -4.77
C LEU A 75 11.17 -5.32 -5.94
N TRP A 76 10.04 -4.94 -6.53
CA TRP A 76 9.35 -5.70 -7.55
C TRP A 76 9.07 -4.86 -8.79
N ASN A 77 9.04 -5.51 -9.94
CA ASN A 77 8.48 -4.92 -11.15
C ASN A 77 6.95 -4.97 -11.08
N VAL A 78 6.27 -3.90 -11.54
CA VAL A 78 4.80 -3.86 -11.60
C VAL A 78 4.29 -4.62 -12.83
N TYR A 79 5.01 -4.53 -13.94
CA TYR A 79 4.61 -5.10 -15.21
C TYR A 79 5.37 -6.39 -15.53
N GLY A 80 4.85 -7.16 -16.48
CA GLY A 80 5.36 -8.49 -16.82
C GLY A 80 4.99 -9.52 -15.76
N GLU A 81 5.91 -10.39 -15.40
CA GLU A 81 5.73 -11.45 -14.39
C GLU A 81 5.72 -10.93 -12.94
N CYS A 82 5.86 -9.61 -12.72
CA CYS A 82 5.98 -8.99 -11.40
C CYS A 82 7.13 -9.56 -10.56
N ASP A 83 8.29 -9.75 -11.17
CA ASP A 83 9.46 -10.37 -10.53
C ASP A 83 10.04 -9.50 -9.41
N ASN A 84 10.54 -10.17 -8.35
CA ASN A 84 11.40 -9.53 -7.38
C ASN A 84 12.79 -9.34 -7.99
N TYR A 85 13.19 -8.10 -8.26
CA TYR A 85 14.49 -7.80 -8.86
C TYR A 85 15.57 -7.45 -7.85
N ALA A 86 15.20 -7.03 -6.63
CA ALA A 86 16.17 -6.72 -5.58
C ALA A 86 15.62 -6.94 -4.17
N THR A 87 16.53 -7.24 -3.24
CA THR A 87 16.22 -7.41 -1.82
C THR A 87 17.16 -6.56 -0.99
N LEU A 88 16.63 -5.59 -0.24
CA LEU A 88 17.41 -4.72 0.64
C LEU A 88 17.46 -5.33 2.04
N LYS A 89 18.68 -5.61 2.51
CA LYS A 89 18.95 -6.21 3.82
C LYS A 89 19.70 -5.24 4.71
N GLY A 90 19.31 -5.14 6.00
CA GLY A 90 20.07 -4.29 6.94
C GLY A 90 19.32 -3.85 8.18
N HIS A 91 18.01 -4.00 8.25
CA HIS A 91 17.27 -3.90 9.50
C HIS A 91 17.43 -5.17 10.34
N SER A 92 17.50 -5.01 11.65
CA SER A 92 17.53 -6.12 12.62
C SER A 92 16.17 -6.43 13.24
N GLY A 93 15.17 -5.61 12.97
CA GLY A 93 13.77 -5.78 13.38
C GLY A 93 12.81 -5.67 12.19
N ALA A 94 11.54 -5.97 12.43
CA ALA A 94 10.48 -5.85 11.44
C ALA A 94 10.42 -4.44 10.85
N VAL A 95 10.13 -4.33 9.56
CA VAL A 95 9.97 -3.04 8.88
C VAL A 95 8.48 -2.71 8.80
N MET A 96 8.09 -1.65 9.51
CA MET A 96 6.69 -1.30 9.76
C MET A 96 6.10 -0.40 8.68
N GLU A 97 6.90 0.47 8.08
CA GLU A 97 6.44 1.39 7.05
C GLU A 97 7.56 1.76 6.07
N LEU A 98 7.16 1.99 4.82
CA LEU A 98 8.00 2.43 3.72
C LEU A 98 7.42 3.70 3.10
N HIS A 99 8.30 4.59 2.64
CA HIS A 99 7.91 5.70 1.77
C HIS A 99 9.04 6.04 0.80
N TYR A 100 8.69 6.31 -0.44
CA TYR A 100 9.60 6.93 -1.41
C TYR A 100 9.59 8.45 -1.22
N ASN A 101 10.69 9.12 -1.54
CA ASN A 101 10.67 10.56 -1.76
C ASN A 101 9.92 10.89 -3.07
N THR A 102 9.69 12.17 -3.32
CA THR A 102 8.89 12.64 -4.46
C THR A 102 9.49 12.32 -5.82
N ASP A 103 10.80 12.24 -5.95
CA ASP A 103 11.51 11.89 -7.20
C ASP A 103 11.80 10.38 -7.33
N GLY A 104 11.53 9.58 -6.30
CA GLY A 104 11.76 8.14 -6.28
C GLY A 104 13.21 7.72 -6.06
N SER A 105 14.17 8.64 -5.96
CA SER A 105 15.59 8.30 -5.81
C SER A 105 15.92 7.63 -4.48
N LEU A 106 15.14 7.93 -3.42
CA LEU A 106 15.35 7.41 -2.07
C LEU A 106 14.12 6.70 -1.53
N LEU A 107 14.37 5.62 -0.81
CA LEU A 107 13.35 4.88 -0.05
C LEU A 107 13.67 4.99 1.45
N PHE A 108 12.66 5.28 2.25
CA PHE A 108 12.74 5.39 3.71
C PHE A 108 12.01 4.21 4.34
N SER A 109 12.59 3.63 5.39
CA SER A 109 12.02 2.50 6.10
C SER A 109 12.07 2.69 7.61
N ALA A 110 10.91 2.58 8.27
CA ALA A 110 10.78 2.60 9.72
C ALA A 110 10.78 1.17 10.27
N SER A 111 11.51 0.93 11.38
CA SER A 111 11.65 -0.43 11.90
C SER A 111 11.50 -0.53 13.42
N THR A 112 11.11 -1.71 13.87
CA THR A 112 11.11 -2.10 15.29
C THR A 112 12.52 -2.17 15.90
N ASP A 113 13.57 -2.10 15.07
CA ASP A 113 14.95 -1.96 15.55
C ASP A 113 15.28 -0.54 16.08
N LYS A 114 14.24 0.32 16.25
CA LYS A 114 14.32 1.70 16.77
C LYS A 114 14.99 2.69 15.83
N THR A 115 15.12 2.35 14.56
CA THR A 115 15.81 3.18 13.58
C THR A 115 14.99 3.36 12.31
N VAL A 116 15.33 4.42 11.58
CA VAL A 116 14.91 4.60 10.19
C VAL A 116 16.11 4.46 9.29
N ALA A 117 15.98 3.67 8.23
CA ALA A 117 17.03 3.56 7.21
C ALA A 117 16.62 4.31 5.95
N ILE A 118 17.63 4.87 5.28
CA ILE A 118 17.51 5.54 4.00
C ILE A 118 18.28 4.72 2.99
N TRP A 119 17.62 4.35 1.91
CA TRP A 119 18.15 3.51 0.85
C TRP A 119 18.17 4.29 -0.46
N ASP A 120 19.21 4.11 -1.22
CA ASP A 120 19.29 4.55 -2.60
C ASP A 120 18.58 3.53 -3.49
N CYS A 121 17.60 3.97 -4.28
CA CYS A 121 16.79 3.08 -5.10
C CYS A 121 17.54 2.55 -6.32
N GLU A 122 18.54 3.26 -6.82
CA GLU A 122 19.33 2.86 -7.99
C GLU A 122 20.37 1.80 -7.62
N THR A 123 21.12 2.04 -6.53
CA THR A 123 22.19 1.13 -6.09
C THR A 123 21.71 0.01 -5.17
N GLY A 124 20.54 0.18 -4.52
CA GLY A 124 20.05 -0.70 -3.48
C GLY A 124 20.83 -0.62 -2.17
N GLU A 125 21.75 0.32 -2.04
CA GLU A 125 22.59 0.46 -0.86
C GLU A 125 21.93 1.32 0.22
N ARG A 126 22.24 1.02 1.48
CA ARG A 126 21.82 1.85 2.60
C ARG A 126 22.70 3.06 2.74
N VAL A 127 22.16 4.23 2.36
CA VAL A 127 22.86 5.52 2.46
C VAL A 127 23.05 5.95 3.91
N LYS A 128 22.01 5.77 4.74
CA LYS A 128 22.03 6.26 6.12
C LYS A 128 21.12 5.47 7.05
N ARG A 129 21.44 5.53 8.34
CA ARG A 129 20.61 5.03 9.42
C ARG A 129 20.42 6.11 10.48
N LEU A 130 19.19 6.52 10.73
CA LEU A 130 18.82 7.51 11.73
C LEU A 130 18.57 6.80 13.06
N LYS A 131 19.35 7.17 14.06
CA LYS A 131 19.27 6.60 15.42
C LYS A 131 18.90 7.71 16.41
N GLY A 132 18.01 7.40 17.37
CA GLY A 132 17.63 8.36 18.40
C GLY A 132 16.26 8.09 19.02
N HIS A 133 15.42 7.24 18.41
CA HIS A 133 14.25 6.67 19.09
C HIS A 133 14.67 5.62 20.11
N THR A 134 13.94 5.54 21.22
CA THR A 134 14.21 4.59 22.30
C THR A 134 13.33 3.35 22.23
N SER A 135 12.27 3.37 21.42
CA SER A 135 11.37 2.26 21.14
C SER A 135 11.11 2.06 19.65
N PHE A 136 10.18 1.19 19.28
CA PHE A 136 9.83 0.87 17.90
C PHE A 136 9.43 2.10 17.12
N VAL A 137 9.89 2.20 15.88
CA VAL A 137 9.46 3.24 14.94
C VAL A 137 8.36 2.65 14.07
N ASN A 138 7.13 3.14 14.26
CA ASN A 138 5.95 2.61 13.57
C ASN A 138 5.70 3.27 12.22
N SER A 139 6.16 4.51 12.07
CA SER A 139 5.84 5.32 10.90
C SER A 139 6.97 6.28 10.58
N CYS A 140 7.20 6.49 9.28
CA CYS A 140 8.10 7.49 8.76
C CYS A 140 7.50 8.11 7.50
N TYR A 141 7.67 9.41 7.31
CA TYR A 141 7.19 10.10 6.12
C TYR A 141 8.18 11.17 5.67
N PRO A 142 8.62 11.18 4.39
CA PRO A 142 9.47 12.22 3.85
C PRO A 142 8.68 13.48 3.53
N ALA A 143 9.34 14.63 3.59
CA ALA A 143 8.76 15.92 3.20
C ALA A 143 8.41 15.91 1.70
N ARG A 144 7.23 16.41 1.37
CA ARG A 144 6.76 16.51 -0.02
C ARG A 144 7.43 17.61 -0.80
N ARG A 145 7.78 18.71 -0.12
CA ARG A 145 8.37 19.93 -0.72
C ARG A 145 9.44 20.50 0.19
N GLY A 146 10.35 21.25 -0.39
CA GLY A 146 11.37 22.00 0.36
C GLY A 146 12.56 21.17 0.78
N PRO A 147 13.10 21.37 1.99
CA PRO A 147 14.29 20.68 2.44
C PRO A 147 14.05 19.20 2.64
N GLN A 148 15.13 18.43 2.53
CA GLN A 148 15.09 16.98 2.68
C GLN A 148 14.90 16.58 4.16
N LEU A 149 13.65 16.61 4.60
CA LEU A 149 13.24 16.28 5.96
C LEU A 149 12.46 14.97 6.00
N ILE A 150 12.50 14.33 7.16
CA ILE A 150 11.71 13.12 7.45
C ILE A 150 11.07 13.33 8.81
N CYS A 151 9.79 13.03 8.93
CA CYS A 151 9.13 12.89 10.23
C CYS A 151 8.98 11.41 10.58
N THR A 152 9.04 11.08 11.87
CA THR A 152 8.92 9.72 12.38
C THR A 152 8.05 9.69 13.62
N GLY A 153 7.24 8.62 13.76
CA GLY A 153 6.43 8.35 14.94
C GLY A 153 6.84 7.03 15.59
N SER A 154 6.89 7.02 16.92
CA SER A 154 7.42 5.89 17.67
C SER A 154 6.60 5.55 18.92
N ASP A 155 6.75 4.30 19.37
CA ASP A 155 6.24 3.82 20.67
C ASP A 155 6.90 4.48 21.87
N ASP A 156 7.97 5.25 21.67
CA ASP A 156 8.55 6.06 22.74
C ASP A 156 7.73 7.32 23.07
N GLY A 157 6.58 7.50 22.42
CA GLY A 157 5.71 8.65 22.61
C GLY A 157 6.24 9.93 21.96
N THR A 158 7.19 9.83 21.05
CA THR A 158 7.74 11.01 20.38
C THR A 158 7.47 11.03 18.88
N VAL A 159 7.29 12.24 18.37
CA VAL A 159 7.40 12.56 16.95
C VAL A 159 8.72 13.27 16.74
N LYS A 160 9.57 12.76 15.87
CA LYS A 160 10.87 13.38 15.58
C LYS A 160 10.93 13.87 14.15
N LEU A 161 11.55 15.04 13.99
CA LEU A 161 11.92 15.62 12.71
C LEU A 161 13.41 15.42 12.47
N TRP A 162 13.77 14.92 11.30
CA TRP A 162 15.14 14.66 10.89
C TRP A 162 15.47 15.42 9.60
N ASP A 163 16.64 16.01 9.58
CA ASP A 163 17.31 16.40 8.34
C ASP A 163 18.33 15.30 8.03
N PHE A 164 18.14 14.58 6.92
CA PHE A 164 19.03 13.46 6.64
C PHE A 164 20.47 13.86 6.28
N ARG A 165 20.79 15.14 6.16
CA ARG A 165 22.16 15.64 6.13
C ARG A 165 22.79 15.64 7.51
N LYS A 166 21.99 15.71 8.60
CA LYS A 166 22.46 15.75 10.00
C LYS A 166 22.41 14.36 10.63
N LYS A 167 23.21 14.15 11.69
CA LYS A 167 23.24 12.87 12.43
C LYS A 167 22.13 12.74 13.46
N ALA A 168 21.75 13.84 14.11
CA ALA A 168 20.73 13.88 15.16
C ALA A 168 19.40 14.42 14.63
N SER A 169 18.32 14.13 15.34
CA SER A 169 17.01 14.74 15.08
C SER A 169 17.07 16.26 15.27
N VAL A 170 16.38 16.99 14.39
CA VAL A 170 16.32 18.47 14.45
C VAL A 170 15.39 18.91 15.54
N HIS A 171 14.20 18.29 15.62
CA HIS A 171 13.17 18.56 16.63
C HIS A 171 12.61 17.25 17.16
N THR A 172 12.12 17.31 18.41
CA THR A 172 11.40 16.21 19.05
C THR A 172 10.15 16.77 19.73
N PHE A 173 9.00 16.30 19.29
CA PHE A 173 7.72 16.64 19.89
C PHE A 173 7.31 15.51 20.82
N GLN A 174 6.99 15.87 22.06
CA GLN A 174 6.53 14.90 23.06
C GLN A 174 5.02 14.71 22.94
N ASN A 175 4.61 13.49 22.65
CA ASN A 175 3.23 13.05 22.78
C ASN A 175 3.06 12.32 24.12
N THR A 176 1.84 12.25 24.63
CA THR A 176 1.55 11.55 25.89
C THR A 176 1.61 10.04 25.73
N TYR A 177 1.22 9.54 24.55
CA TYR A 177 1.12 8.12 24.24
C TYR A 177 1.87 7.78 22.95
N GLN A 178 1.95 6.48 22.65
CA GLN A 178 2.61 5.95 21.47
C GLN A 178 2.02 6.56 20.19
N VAL A 179 2.91 6.85 19.25
CA VAL A 179 2.57 7.40 17.94
C VAL A 179 2.63 6.27 16.91
N LEU A 180 1.53 6.03 16.22
CA LEU A 180 1.39 4.92 15.28
C LEU A 180 1.51 5.33 13.82
N SER A 181 1.15 6.58 13.49
CA SER A 181 1.22 7.10 12.13
C SER A 181 1.57 8.57 12.11
N VAL A 182 2.39 8.98 11.14
CA VAL A 182 2.78 10.38 10.92
C VAL A 182 2.73 10.72 9.43
N THR A 183 2.48 11.99 9.13
CA THR A 183 2.57 12.53 7.78
C THR A 183 2.93 14.01 7.84
N PHE A 184 3.47 14.56 6.77
CA PHE A 184 3.58 16.01 6.59
C PHE A 184 2.28 16.58 5.99
N ASN A 185 2.06 17.87 6.20
CA ASN A 185 1.15 18.63 5.35
C ASN A 185 1.79 18.90 3.98
N ASP A 186 1.04 19.48 3.03
CA ASP A 186 1.53 19.69 1.66
C ASP A 186 2.77 20.61 1.59
N THR A 187 2.79 21.65 2.42
CA THR A 187 3.91 22.63 2.48
C THR A 187 5.11 22.15 3.28
N SER A 188 5.00 21.00 3.96
CA SER A 188 6.03 20.41 4.81
C SER A 188 6.50 21.32 5.97
N ASP A 189 5.61 22.24 6.42
CA ASP A 189 5.85 23.09 7.59
C ASP A 189 5.08 22.62 8.85
N GLN A 190 4.25 21.59 8.71
CA GLN A 190 3.54 20.95 9.81
C GLN A 190 3.68 19.41 9.72
N ILE A 191 3.75 18.77 10.88
CA ILE A 191 3.63 17.33 11.02
C ILE A 191 2.27 16.99 11.61
N ILE A 192 1.64 15.97 11.06
CA ILE A 192 0.37 15.43 11.55
C ILE A 192 0.65 14.05 12.11
N SER A 193 0.23 13.77 13.34
CA SER A 193 0.46 12.49 14.02
C SER A 193 -0.83 11.93 14.58
N GLY A 194 -0.96 10.61 14.54
CA GLY A 194 -2.05 9.85 15.16
C GLY A 194 -1.48 8.69 15.98
N GLY A 195 -2.17 8.30 17.02
CA GLY A 195 -1.68 7.25 17.92
C GLY A 195 -2.75 6.68 18.84
N ILE A 196 -2.30 6.10 19.95
CA ILE A 196 -3.14 5.40 20.92
C ILE A 196 -4.06 6.35 21.72
N ASP A 197 -3.78 7.62 21.71
CA ASP A 197 -4.61 8.65 22.36
C ASP A 197 -5.89 9.01 21.59
N ASN A 198 -6.17 8.32 20.47
CA ASN A 198 -7.34 8.49 19.60
C ASN A 198 -7.40 9.87 18.90
N ASP A 199 -6.49 10.76 19.25
CA ASP A 199 -6.43 12.12 18.75
C ASP A 199 -5.48 12.21 17.54
N ILE A 200 -5.80 13.09 16.60
CA ILE A 200 -4.90 13.49 15.53
C ILE A 200 -4.35 14.87 15.89
N LYS A 201 -3.05 14.98 16.04
CA LYS A 201 -2.35 16.19 16.47
C LYS A 201 -1.55 16.81 15.33
N VAL A 202 -1.61 18.13 15.23
CA VAL A 202 -0.88 18.91 14.22
C VAL A 202 0.17 19.76 14.92
N TRP A 203 1.42 19.57 14.52
CA TRP A 203 2.61 20.19 15.10
C TRP A 203 3.18 21.21 14.13
N ASP A 204 3.39 22.44 14.59
CA ASP A 204 4.02 23.51 13.81
C ASP A 204 5.55 23.42 13.95
N LEU A 205 6.24 23.28 12.83
CA LEU A 205 7.70 23.16 12.80
C LEU A 205 8.42 24.49 13.05
N ARG A 206 7.78 25.61 12.75
CA ARG A 206 8.37 26.94 12.95
C ARG A 206 8.31 27.37 14.40
N GLN A 207 7.14 27.12 15.04
CA GLN A 207 6.91 27.46 16.44
C GLN A 207 7.34 26.34 17.40
N ASN A 208 7.63 25.15 16.86
CA ASN A 208 8.03 23.96 17.61
C ASN A 208 7.02 23.58 18.71
N LYS A 209 5.73 23.67 18.40
CA LYS A 209 4.63 23.40 19.36
C LYS A 209 3.42 22.71 18.71
N LEU A 210 2.56 22.15 19.56
CA LEU A 210 1.25 21.66 19.15
C LEU A 210 0.38 22.85 18.71
N MET A 211 -0.14 22.80 17.48
CA MET A 211 -0.98 23.83 16.90
C MET A 211 -2.45 23.60 17.23
N TYR A 212 -2.96 22.42 16.93
CA TYR A 212 -4.32 22.00 17.27
C TYR A 212 -4.44 20.46 17.28
N THR A 213 -5.56 20.01 17.83
CA THR A 213 -5.91 18.60 17.92
C THR A 213 -7.27 18.36 17.26
N MET A 214 -7.37 17.35 16.41
CA MET A 214 -8.61 16.89 15.80
C MET A 214 -9.11 15.67 16.58
N ARG A 215 -10.29 15.79 17.16
CA ARG A 215 -10.91 14.74 17.99
C ARG A 215 -12.11 14.15 17.29
N GLY A 216 -12.38 12.87 17.56
CA GLY A 216 -13.55 12.20 17.02
C GLY A 216 -13.43 10.69 16.92
N HIS A 217 -12.23 10.13 16.66
CA HIS A 217 -12.05 8.67 16.72
C HIS A 217 -12.31 8.14 18.14
N GLY A 218 -12.94 6.98 18.22
CA GLY A 218 -13.24 6.28 19.47
C GLY A 218 -12.11 5.37 19.97
N ASP A 219 -11.13 5.08 19.12
CA ASP A 219 -9.98 4.22 19.43
C ASP A 219 -8.75 4.66 18.59
N SER A 220 -7.64 3.97 18.78
CA SER A 220 -6.30 4.27 18.26
C SER A 220 -6.28 4.53 16.76
N VAL A 221 -5.62 5.61 16.35
CA VAL A 221 -5.42 5.97 14.94
C VAL A 221 -4.22 5.22 14.38
N THR A 222 -4.45 4.31 13.44
CA THR A 222 -3.42 3.41 12.89
C THR A 222 -2.82 3.87 11.57
N GLY A 223 -3.55 4.65 10.79
CA GLY A 223 -3.10 5.10 9.47
C GLY A 223 -3.50 6.54 9.19
N LEU A 224 -2.60 7.28 8.54
CA LEU A 224 -2.83 8.65 8.07
C LEU A 224 -2.38 8.74 6.61
N SER A 225 -3.14 9.43 5.79
CA SER A 225 -2.80 9.70 4.39
C SER A 225 -3.32 11.07 3.98
N LEU A 226 -2.46 11.93 3.47
CA LEU A 226 -2.84 13.25 2.98
C LEU A 226 -3.27 13.15 1.51
N SER A 227 -4.35 13.84 1.13
CA SER A 227 -4.78 13.93 -0.27
C SER A 227 -3.68 14.51 -1.16
N SER A 228 -3.74 14.24 -2.46
CA SER A 228 -2.77 14.74 -3.44
C SER A 228 -2.68 16.28 -3.45
N GLU A 229 -3.81 16.94 -3.30
CA GLU A 229 -3.94 18.41 -3.23
C GLU A 229 -3.60 19.01 -1.86
N GLY A 230 -3.42 18.18 -0.83
CA GLY A 230 -3.05 18.61 0.53
C GLY A 230 -4.17 19.23 1.37
N SER A 231 -5.42 19.26 0.86
CA SER A 231 -6.55 19.88 1.56
C SER A 231 -7.23 18.98 2.59
N TYR A 232 -7.15 17.65 2.39
CA TYR A 232 -7.83 16.68 3.22
C TYR A 232 -6.87 15.59 3.73
N LEU A 233 -7.09 15.19 4.97
CA LEU A 233 -6.41 14.08 5.61
C LEU A 233 -7.37 12.91 5.75
N LEU A 234 -6.93 11.73 5.36
CA LEU A 234 -7.59 10.46 5.61
C LEU A 234 -6.98 9.81 6.85
N SER A 235 -7.81 9.28 7.73
CA SER A 235 -7.36 8.50 8.90
C SER A 235 -8.11 7.18 8.97
N ASN A 236 -7.41 6.11 9.35
CA ASN A 236 -7.98 4.83 9.73
C ASN A 236 -7.74 4.60 11.22
N ALA A 237 -8.74 4.06 11.93
CA ALA A 237 -8.63 3.82 13.37
C ALA A 237 -9.25 2.48 13.80
N MET A 238 -8.86 2.02 14.98
CA MET A 238 -9.35 0.76 15.55
C MET A 238 -10.83 0.80 15.96
N ASP A 239 -11.48 1.96 15.87
CA ASP A 239 -12.92 2.13 16.03
C ASP A 239 -13.74 1.64 14.82
N ASN A 240 -13.10 0.97 13.85
CA ASN A 240 -13.69 0.49 12.60
C ASN A 240 -14.24 1.62 11.71
N THR A 241 -13.69 2.81 11.81
CA THR A 241 -14.06 3.93 10.95
C THR A 241 -12.84 4.48 10.21
N VAL A 242 -13.09 4.88 8.97
CA VAL A 242 -12.17 5.68 8.18
C VAL A 242 -12.77 7.08 8.08
N ARG A 243 -11.98 8.12 8.36
CA ARG A 243 -12.48 9.50 8.40
C ARG A 243 -11.67 10.42 7.51
N VAL A 244 -12.37 11.40 6.95
CA VAL A 244 -11.77 12.51 6.19
C VAL A 244 -11.87 13.78 6.99
N TRP A 245 -10.75 14.46 7.12
CA TRP A 245 -10.60 15.70 7.89
C TRP A 245 -10.17 16.83 6.99
N ASP A 246 -10.76 18.01 7.17
CA ASP A 246 -10.32 19.24 6.51
C ASP A 246 -9.12 19.82 7.27
N VAL A 247 -7.95 19.83 6.64
CA VAL A 247 -6.70 20.32 7.23
C VAL A 247 -6.29 21.69 6.71
N ARG A 248 -7.14 22.36 5.94
CA ARG A 248 -6.88 23.72 5.45
C ARG A 248 -6.76 24.72 6.60
N PRO A 249 -5.96 25.79 6.43
CA PRO A 249 -5.71 26.76 7.51
C PRO A 249 -6.96 27.40 8.11
N PHE A 250 -7.97 27.66 7.28
CA PHE A 250 -9.20 28.36 7.67
C PHE A 250 -10.42 27.42 7.79
N ALA A 251 -10.19 26.14 7.97
CA ALA A 251 -11.27 25.16 8.15
C ALA A 251 -12.04 25.42 9.47
N PRO A 252 -13.33 25.04 9.54
CA PRO A 252 -14.14 25.10 10.76
C PRO A 252 -13.50 24.35 11.94
N LYS A 253 -13.99 24.61 13.17
CA LYS A 253 -13.50 23.87 14.36
C LYS A 253 -13.76 22.37 14.26
N GLU A 254 -14.92 21.98 13.76
CA GLU A 254 -15.24 20.58 13.44
C GLU A 254 -14.66 20.24 12.09
N ARG A 255 -13.50 19.60 12.10
CA ARG A 255 -12.73 19.29 10.90
C ARG A 255 -13.10 17.94 10.27
N CYS A 256 -13.86 17.08 10.98
CA CYS A 256 -14.33 15.82 10.44
C CYS A 256 -15.42 16.04 9.39
N VAL A 257 -15.10 15.81 8.12
CA VAL A 257 -16.01 16.09 6.99
C VAL A 257 -16.82 14.85 6.60
N LYS A 258 -16.19 13.68 6.63
CA LYS A 258 -16.80 12.42 6.19
C LYS A 258 -16.35 11.26 7.08
N ILE A 259 -17.27 10.31 7.26
CA ILE A 259 -17.03 9.05 7.97
C ILE A 259 -17.41 7.91 7.03
N PHE A 260 -16.53 6.92 6.92
CA PHE A 260 -16.71 5.70 6.14
C PHE A 260 -16.67 4.50 7.07
N GLN A 261 -17.47 3.50 6.77
CA GLN A 261 -17.61 2.28 7.56
C GLN A 261 -17.58 1.07 6.65
N GLY A 262 -17.27 -0.10 7.23
CA GLY A 262 -17.25 -1.37 6.52
C GLY A 262 -16.01 -2.20 6.81
N ASN A 263 -14.84 -1.55 6.94
CA ASN A 263 -13.60 -2.21 7.38
C ASN A 263 -13.69 -2.59 8.87
N VAL A 264 -12.94 -3.61 9.25
CA VAL A 264 -12.96 -4.17 10.59
C VAL A 264 -11.53 -4.26 11.11
N HIS A 265 -11.32 -3.87 12.36
CA HIS A 265 -10.14 -4.20 13.14
C HIS A 265 -10.47 -5.38 14.06
N ASN A 266 -9.52 -6.27 14.29
CA ASN A 266 -9.64 -7.42 15.17
C ASN A 266 -8.73 -7.29 16.40
N PHE A 267 -8.72 -8.32 17.25
CA PHE A 267 -7.90 -8.38 18.44
C PHE A 267 -6.38 -8.42 18.18
N GLU A 268 -5.94 -8.73 16.94
CA GLU A 268 -4.52 -8.72 16.55
C GLU A 268 -3.92 -7.31 16.60
N LYS A 269 -4.78 -6.27 16.51
CA LYS A 269 -4.40 -4.84 16.57
C LYS A 269 -3.32 -4.46 15.55
N ASN A 270 -3.37 -5.05 14.37
CA ASN A 270 -2.47 -4.69 13.27
C ASN A 270 -2.66 -3.21 12.89
N LEU A 271 -1.56 -2.57 12.48
CA LEU A 271 -1.58 -1.19 12.02
C LEU A 271 -2.11 -1.14 10.59
N LEU A 272 -3.43 -1.13 10.44
CA LEU A 272 -4.07 -1.05 9.14
C LEU A 272 -3.99 0.36 8.59
N ARG A 273 -3.41 0.49 7.40
CA ARG A 273 -3.19 1.77 6.72
C ARG A 273 -4.33 2.11 5.78
N CYS A 274 -4.35 3.35 5.34
CA CYS A 274 -5.32 3.87 4.38
C CYS A 274 -4.62 4.73 3.33
N SER A 275 -5.24 4.88 2.16
CA SER A 275 -4.70 5.66 1.06
C SER A 275 -5.78 6.37 0.25
N TRP A 276 -5.38 7.48 -0.39
CA TRP A 276 -6.14 8.18 -1.40
C TRP A 276 -5.79 7.69 -2.80
N SER A 277 -6.77 7.65 -3.69
CA SER A 277 -6.48 7.60 -5.12
C SER A 277 -5.81 8.90 -5.58
N PRO A 278 -4.98 8.88 -6.64
CA PRO A 278 -4.29 10.08 -7.13
C PRO A 278 -5.23 11.22 -7.50
N ASP A 279 -6.41 10.91 -8.03
CA ASP A 279 -7.46 11.84 -8.42
C ASP A 279 -8.36 12.31 -7.26
N GLY A 280 -8.18 11.73 -6.06
CA GLY A 280 -9.00 12.02 -4.88
C GLY A 280 -10.44 11.50 -4.93
N SER A 281 -10.83 10.78 -6.00
CA SER A 281 -12.20 10.26 -6.16
C SER A 281 -12.50 9.06 -5.28
N LYS A 282 -11.48 8.27 -4.96
CA LYS A 282 -11.58 7.03 -4.19
C LYS A 282 -10.64 7.06 -2.98
N ILE A 283 -11.03 6.32 -1.97
CA ILE A 283 -10.19 6.02 -0.80
C ILE A 283 -10.18 4.51 -0.57
N ALA A 284 -9.10 4.00 -0.01
CA ALA A 284 -8.99 2.60 0.35
C ALA A 284 -8.44 2.44 1.76
N ALA A 285 -8.83 1.36 2.43
CA ALA A 285 -8.25 0.97 3.72
C ALA A 285 -8.16 -0.53 3.86
N GLY A 286 -7.15 -0.95 4.62
CA GLY A 286 -6.96 -2.31 5.06
C GLY A 286 -8.04 -2.76 6.04
N SER A 287 -8.26 -4.06 6.10
CA SER A 287 -9.23 -4.67 7.00
C SER A 287 -8.74 -6.02 7.52
N ALA A 288 -9.04 -6.28 8.78
CA ALA A 288 -8.70 -7.55 9.42
C ALA A 288 -9.62 -8.71 8.99
N ASP A 289 -10.73 -8.44 8.30
CA ASP A 289 -11.63 -9.43 7.72
C ASP A 289 -11.12 -10.03 6.40
N ARG A 290 -9.88 -9.75 6.00
CA ARG A 290 -9.20 -10.27 4.80
C ARG A 290 -9.66 -9.66 3.48
N PHE A 291 -10.49 -8.62 3.51
CA PHE A 291 -10.95 -7.90 2.33
C PHE A 291 -10.24 -6.55 2.17
N VAL A 292 -10.10 -6.14 0.92
CA VAL A 292 -9.72 -4.77 0.55
C VAL A 292 -11.01 -3.97 0.39
N TYR A 293 -11.09 -2.84 1.06
CA TYR A 293 -12.23 -1.92 0.92
C TYR A 293 -11.83 -0.69 0.15
N VAL A 294 -12.64 -0.33 -0.85
CA VAL A 294 -12.51 0.90 -1.62
C VAL A 294 -13.87 1.61 -1.63
N TRP A 295 -13.87 2.87 -1.26
CA TRP A 295 -15.07 3.72 -1.24
C TRP A 295 -14.96 4.84 -2.25
N ASP A 296 -16.11 5.29 -2.76
CA ASP A 296 -16.25 6.56 -3.43
C ASP A 296 -16.27 7.72 -2.41
N THR A 297 -15.38 8.67 -2.61
CA THR A 297 -15.21 9.80 -1.69
C THR A 297 -16.46 10.69 -1.63
N THR A 298 -17.19 10.81 -2.72
CA THR A 298 -18.36 11.71 -2.81
C THR A 298 -19.60 11.10 -2.18
N SER A 299 -19.99 9.90 -2.63
CA SER A 299 -21.20 9.21 -2.16
C SER A 299 -21.02 8.45 -0.85
N ARG A 300 -19.80 8.21 -0.42
CA ARG A 300 -19.41 7.40 0.74
C ARG A 300 -19.80 5.91 0.61
N ARG A 301 -20.15 5.45 -0.59
CA ARG A 301 -20.51 4.05 -0.84
C ARG A 301 -19.27 3.20 -1.04
N ILE A 302 -19.33 1.95 -0.62
CA ILE A 302 -18.34 0.94 -0.95
C ILE A 302 -18.46 0.66 -2.45
N LEU A 303 -17.39 0.91 -3.21
CA LEU A 303 -17.29 0.57 -4.62
C LEU A 303 -16.82 -0.88 -4.78
N TYR A 304 -15.78 -1.24 -4.02
CA TYR A 304 -15.18 -2.57 -4.09
C TYR A 304 -14.95 -3.14 -2.71
N LYS A 305 -15.27 -4.41 -2.57
CA LYS A 305 -14.87 -5.30 -1.49
C LYS A 305 -14.17 -6.49 -2.12
N LEU A 306 -12.82 -6.40 -2.24
CA LEU A 306 -12.02 -7.35 -2.99
C LEU A 306 -11.57 -8.49 -2.08
N PRO A 307 -11.93 -9.75 -2.39
CA PRO A 307 -11.43 -10.92 -1.69
C PRO A 307 -10.08 -11.38 -2.26
N GLY A 308 -9.42 -12.30 -1.56
CA GLY A 308 -8.22 -12.98 -2.07
C GLY A 308 -7.19 -13.26 -1.00
N HIS A 309 -7.04 -12.36 -0.04
CA HIS A 309 -6.13 -12.55 1.07
C HIS A 309 -6.65 -13.59 2.08
N ALA A 310 -5.71 -14.32 2.69
CA ALA A 310 -5.99 -15.29 3.76
C ALA A 310 -5.75 -14.70 5.16
N GLY A 311 -5.09 -13.55 5.27
CA GLY A 311 -4.79 -12.81 6.50
C GLY A 311 -5.31 -11.38 6.46
N SER A 312 -5.08 -10.63 7.54
CA SER A 312 -5.41 -9.20 7.62
C SER A 312 -4.75 -8.42 6.50
N VAL A 313 -5.48 -7.53 5.84
CA VAL A 313 -4.92 -6.61 4.84
C VAL A 313 -4.38 -5.39 5.57
N ASN A 314 -3.06 -5.25 5.62
CA ASN A 314 -2.39 -4.23 6.42
C ASN A 314 -2.28 -2.90 5.68
N GLU A 315 -2.03 -2.94 4.37
CA GLU A 315 -1.92 -1.73 3.57
C GLU A 315 -2.51 -1.89 2.18
N ILE A 316 -3.02 -0.80 1.67
CA ILE A 316 -3.53 -0.67 0.31
C ILE A 316 -3.02 0.65 -0.25
N VAL A 317 -2.54 0.62 -1.48
CA VAL A 317 -2.11 1.81 -2.22
C VAL A 317 -2.60 1.78 -3.65
N PHE A 318 -2.97 2.94 -4.16
CA PHE A 318 -3.32 3.12 -5.57
C PHE A 318 -2.05 3.38 -6.39
N HIS A 319 -2.08 2.88 -7.63
CA HIS A 319 -1.04 3.21 -8.60
C HIS A 319 -1.11 4.70 -8.97
N PRO A 320 0.03 5.37 -9.24
CA PRO A 320 0.05 6.80 -9.53
C PRO A 320 -0.71 7.20 -10.80
N GLU A 321 -0.79 6.35 -11.82
CA GLU A 321 -1.35 6.69 -13.13
C GLU A 321 -2.47 5.75 -13.57
N GLU A 322 -2.33 4.44 -13.38
CA GLU A 322 -3.27 3.43 -13.87
C GLU A 322 -4.31 3.05 -12.80
N PRO A 323 -5.49 2.54 -13.18
CA PRO A 323 -6.52 2.09 -12.24
C PRO A 323 -6.15 0.73 -11.62
N ILE A 324 -5.07 0.71 -10.88
CA ILE A 324 -4.50 -0.46 -10.24
C ILE A 324 -4.41 -0.22 -8.73
N VAL A 325 -4.66 -1.25 -7.95
CA VAL A 325 -4.52 -1.26 -6.50
C VAL A 325 -3.54 -2.36 -6.09
N LEU A 326 -2.63 -2.01 -5.19
CA LEU A 326 -1.72 -2.93 -4.52
C LEU A 326 -2.19 -3.13 -3.10
N SER A 327 -2.29 -4.39 -2.66
CA SER A 327 -2.61 -4.74 -1.27
C SER A 327 -1.54 -5.65 -0.67
N ALA A 328 -1.23 -5.40 0.60
CA ALA A 328 -0.26 -6.17 1.39
C ALA A 328 -0.93 -6.78 2.61
N SER A 329 -0.61 -8.03 2.94
CA SER A 329 -1.31 -8.76 3.99
C SER A 329 -0.39 -9.58 4.90
N SER A 330 -0.91 -9.88 6.09
CA SER A 330 -0.32 -10.82 7.04
C SER A 330 -0.22 -12.26 6.52
N ASP A 331 -0.86 -12.58 5.39
CA ASP A 331 -0.71 -13.87 4.70
C ASP A 331 0.61 -14.03 3.93
N LYS A 332 1.55 -13.07 4.06
CA LYS A 332 2.87 -13.02 3.40
C LYS A 332 2.82 -12.73 1.90
N ARG A 333 1.70 -12.28 1.39
CA ARG A 333 1.44 -12.07 -0.04
C ARG A 333 1.06 -10.64 -0.32
N LEU A 334 1.29 -10.24 -1.59
CA LEU A 334 0.77 -9.00 -2.13
C LEU A 334 -0.10 -9.35 -3.34
N TYR A 335 -1.15 -8.58 -3.55
CA TYR A 335 -1.93 -8.62 -4.77
C TYR A 335 -1.88 -7.27 -5.46
N ILE A 336 -1.70 -7.32 -6.77
CA ILE A 336 -1.89 -6.17 -7.66
C ILE A 336 -3.14 -6.49 -8.48
N GLY A 337 -4.12 -5.60 -8.47
CA GLY A 337 -5.39 -5.83 -9.16
C GLY A 337 -5.90 -4.59 -9.88
N GLU A 338 -6.54 -4.81 -11.03
CA GLU A 338 -7.25 -3.74 -11.73
C GLU A 338 -8.54 -3.39 -10.98
N ILE A 339 -8.85 -2.09 -10.96
CA ILE A 339 -10.15 -1.55 -10.54
C ILE A 339 -10.71 -0.71 -11.68
N GLN A 340 -12.02 -0.71 -11.85
CA GLN A 340 -12.71 0.07 -12.90
C GLN A 340 -13.21 1.41 -12.36
#